data_bf18decc8ab9b72f153426ab396aceaa
#
_entry.id   bf18decc8ab9b72f153426ab396aceaa
#
_cell.length_a   1.000
_cell.length_b   1.000
_cell.length_c   1.000
_cell.angle_alpha   90.00
_cell.angle_beta   90.00
_cell.angle_gamma   90.00
#
_symmetry.space_group_name_H-M   'P 1'
#
loop_
_entity.id
_entity.type
_entity.pdbx_description
1 polymer ?
#
loop_
_entity_poly.entity_id
_entity_poly.type
_entity_poly.pdbx_seq_one_letter_code
_entity_poly.pdbx_strand_id
1 'polypeptide(L)'
;MLTSIRHALRTTPAHWNYVTVQEYHDEWIRIDHVLIDLRKPKDFSRGHIQGARNVFWKDLFTDAQLASLPTDKPLVLACYVGHTASQAVAYLRLLGYDAKALKYGYGVSPVAGVPVCGWIPHGFPVVTSKIN
;
A
#
# COMPACT_ATOMS: atom_id res chain seq x y z
N MET A 1 7.48 10.71 21.47
CA MET A 1 6.56 10.65 20.33
C MET A 1 6.57 11.93 19.47
N LEU A 2 6.38 13.12 20.06
CA LEU A 2 6.38 14.37 19.27
C LEU A 2 7.70 14.61 18.55
N THR A 3 8.84 14.32 19.17
CA THR A 3 10.15 14.41 18.55
C THR A 3 10.26 13.50 17.33
N SER A 4 9.75 12.28 17.41
CA SER A 4 9.74 11.33 16.30
C SER A 4 8.86 11.81 15.15
N ILE A 5 7.71 12.41 15.47
CA ILE A 5 6.81 12.97 14.46
C ILE A 5 7.48 14.15 13.73
N ARG A 6 8.08 15.07 14.48
CA ARG A 6 8.81 16.20 13.89
C ARG A 6 9.93 15.75 12.98
N HIS A 7 10.70 14.76 13.41
CA HIS A 7 11.78 14.20 12.62
C HIS A 7 11.24 13.57 11.33
N ALA A 8 10.19 12.76 11.43
CA ALA A 8 9.56 12.12 10.27
C ALA A 8 9.08 13.15 9.25
N LEU A 9 8.44 14.22 9.68
CA LEU A 9 7.96 15.28 8.80
C LEU A 9 9.12 16.02 8.11
N ARG A 10 10.18 16.34 8.84
CA ARG A 10 11.34 17.06 8.29
C ARG A 10 12.16 16.23 7.33
N THR A 11 12.16 14.90 7.50
CA THR A 11 12.92 13.97 6.67
C THR A 11 12.08 13.30 5.58
N THR A 12 10.81 13.69 5.45
CA THR A 12 9.97 13.20 4.37
C THR A 12 10.57 13.57 3.02
N PRO A 13 10.80 12.59 2.13
CA PRO A 13 11.40 12.86 0.83
C PRO A 13 10.47 13.64 -0.10
N ALA A 14 11.01 14.15 -1.21
CA ALA A 14 10.26 14.97 -2.16
C ALA A 14 9.04 14.28 -2.77
N HIS A 15 9.05 12.94 -2.87
CA HIS A 15 7.91 12.16 -3.35
C HIS A 15 6.87 11.84 -2.24
N TRP A 16 7.06 12.38 -1.04
CA TRP A 16 6.15 12.25 0.12
C TRP A 16 5.81 10.80 0.50
N ASN A 17 6.73 9.86 0.29
CA ASN A 17 6.54 8.43 0.51
C ASN A 17 5.45 7.79 -0.37
N TYR A 18 5.22 8.36 -1.55
CA TYR A 18 4.36 7.78 -2.57
C TYR A 18 5.17 7.11 -3.67
N VAL A 19 4.57 6.07 -4.25
CA VAL A 19 4.98 5.46 -5.51
C VAL A 19 3.79 5.60 -6.46
N THR A 20 3.99 6.14 -7.65
CA THR A 20 2.91 6.20 -8.64
C THR A 20 2.63 4.80 -9.19
N VAL A 21 1.41 4.57 -9.68
CA VAL A 21 1.09 3.27 -10.30
C VAL A 21 1.96 3.01 -11.53
N GLN A 22 2.32 4.05 -12.27
CA GLN A 22 3.21 3.94 -13.43
C GLN A 22 4.62 3.51 -13.01
N GLU A 23 5.20 4.17 -11.99
CA GLU A 23 6.51 3.78 -11.44
C GLU A 23 6.48 2.35 -10.92
N TYR A 24 5.41 1.97 -10.21
CA TYR A 24 5.29 0.62 -9.69
C TYR A 24 5.27 -0.41 -10.82
N HIS A 25 4.47 -0.19 -11.83
CA HIS A 25 4.36 -1.07 -12.99
C HIS A 25 5.69 -1.19 -13.75
N ASP A 26 6.40 -0.08 -13.95
CA ASP A 26 7.60 -0.04 -14.80
C ASP A 26 8.88 -0.44 -14.06
N GLU A 27 9.00 -0.15 -12.78
CA GLU A 27 10.25 -0.24 -12.03
C GLU A 27 10.19 -1.20 -10.85
N TRP A 28 9.15 -1.12 -10.04
CA TRP A 28 9.09 -1.83 -8.75
C TRP A 28 8.96 -3.32 -8.85
N ILE A 29 8.41 -3.83 -9.94
CA ILE A 29 8.35 -5.27 -10.23
C ILE A 29 9.73 -5.94 -10.12
N ARG A 30 10.81 -5.19 -10.39
CA ARG A 30 12.20 -5.69 -10.37
C ARG A 30 12.91 -5.41 -9.06
N ILE A 31 12.30 -4.69 -8.14
CA ILE A 31 12.87 -4.35 -6.84
C ILE A 31 12.36 -5.35 -5.82
N ASP A 32 13.26 -5.87 -4.97
CA ASP A 32 12.86 -6.74 -3.86
C ASP A 32 12.09 -5.91 -2.83
N HIS A 33 10.81 -6.18 -2.69
CA HIS A 33 9.90 -5.44 -1.81
C HIS A 33 8.73 -6.32 -1.40
N VAL A 34 7.93 -5.84 -0.47
CA VAL A 34 6.65 -6.48 -0.10
C VAL A 34 5.52 -5.54 -0.49
N LEU A 35 4.57 -6.05 -1.28
CA LEU A 35 3.35 -5.33 -1.62
C LEU A 35 2.22 -5.84 -0.74
N ILE A 36 1.56 -4.92 -0.03
CA ILE A 36 0.46 -5.23 0.87
C ILE A 36 -0.80 -4.55 0.37
N ASP A 37 -1.84 -5.34 0.10
CA ASP A 37 -3.16 -4.84 -0.25
C ASP A 37 -4.01 -4.77 1.01
N LEU A 38 -4.45 -3.58 1.36
CA LEU A 38 -5.14 -3.29 2.62
C LEU A 38 -6.67 -3.40 2.52
N ARG A 39 -7.16 -3.78 1.35
CA ARG A 39 -8.61 -3.89 1.11
C ARG A 39 -9.20 -5.12 1.81
N LYS A 40 -10.52 -5.17 1.84
CA LYS A 40 -11.23 -6.35 2.36
C LYS A 40 -10.88 -7.59 1.55
N PRO A 41 -10.79 -8.77 2.18
CA PRO A 41 -10.46 -10.02 1.48
C PRO A 41 -11.36 -10.32 0.28
N LYS A 42 -12.63 -9.99 0.37
CA LYS A 42 -13.59 -10.20 -0.71
C LYS A 42 -13.24 -9.38 -1.95
N ASP A 43 -12.85 -8.13 -1.77
CA ASP A 43 -12.46 -7.25 -2.87
C ASP A 43 -11.10 -7.67 -3.45
N PHE A 44 -10.17 -8.03 -2.58
CA PHE A 44 -8.86 -8.55 -2.99
C PHE A 44 -9.00 -9.79 -3.89
N SER A 45 -9.84 -10.74 -3.52
CA SER A 45 -9.98 -11.99 -4.27
C SER A 45 -10.56 -11.79 -5.67
N ARG A 46 -11.34 -10.75 -5.86
CA ARG A 46 -11.96 -10.42 -7.16
C ARG A 46 -10.98 -9.80 -8.15
N GLY A 47 -9.87 -9.27 -7.66
CA GLY A 47 -8.82 -8.70 -8.48
C GLY A 47 -7.84 -7.92 -7.62
N HIS A 48 -6.55 -8.19 -7.80
CA HIS A 48 -5.48 -7.49 -7.09
C HIS A 48 -4.22 -7.46 -7.95
N ILE A 49 -3.28 -6.64 -7.56
CA ILE A 49 -1.97 -6.55 -8.21
C ILE A 49 -1.18 -7.82 -7.89
N GLN A 50 -0.59 -8.43 -8.89
CA GLN A 50 0.18 -9.66 -8.74
C GLN A 50 1.30 -9.48 -7.70
N GLY A 51 1.44 -10.48 -6.83
CA GLY A 51 2.45 -10.49 -5.76
C GLY A 51 1.98 -9.84 -4.47
N ALA A 52 0.82 -9.19 -4.44
CA ALA A 52 0.30 -8.58 -3.23
C ALA A 52 -0.14 -9.65 -2.23
N ARG A 53 0.17 -9.41 -0.95
CA ARG A 53 -0.49 -10.12 0.14
C ARG A 53 -1.62 -9.26 0.68
N ASN A 54 -2.70 -9.90 1.07
CA ASN A 54 -3.86 -9.19 1.61
C ASN A 54 -3.78 -9.15 3.14
N VAL A 55 -3.77 -7.95 3.67
CA VAL A 55 -3.96 -7.70 5.11
C VAL A 55 -4.95 -6.56 5.22
N PHE A 56 -6.14 -6.83 5.73
CA PHE A 56 -7.12 -5.77 5.93
C PHE A 56 -6.52 -4.69 6.84
N TRP A 57 -6.64 -3.43 6.47
CA TRP A 57 -5.88 -2.34 7.10
C TRP A 57 -6.06 -2.24 8.62
N LYS A 58 -7.22 -2.62 9.15
CA LYS A 58 -7.48 -2.64 10.60
C LYS A 58 -6.68 -3.71 11.34
N ASP A 59 -6.20 -4.73 10.65
CA ASP A 59 -5.45 -5.83 11.23
C ASP A 59 -3.93 -5.68 11.06
N LEU A 60 -3.49 -4.65 10.33
CA LEU A 60 -2.08 -4.47 9.97
C LEU A 60 -1.17 -4.32 11.19
N PHE A 61 -1.65 -3.69 12.26
CA PHE A 61 -0.86 -3.39 13.44
C PHE A 61 -1.04 -4.41 14.57
N THR A 62 -1.59 -5.59 14.29
CA THR A 62 -1.53 -6.69 15.24
C THR A 62 -0.07 -7.16 15.41
N ASP A 63 0.25 -7.73 16.56
CA ASP A 63 1.61 -8.22 16.83
C ASP A 63 2.06 -9.23 15.77
N ALA A 64 1.18 -10.14 15.38
CA ALA A 64 1.49 -11.16 14.38
C ALA A 64 1.80 -10.55 13.01
N GLN A 65 1.03 -9.57 12.57
CA GLN A 65 1.26 -8.91 11.29
C GLN A 65 2.55 -8.09 11.30
N LEU A 66 2.78 -7.30 12.33
CA LEU A 66 4.02 -6.52 12.44
C LEU A 66 5.25 -7.43 12.48
N ALA A 67 5.17 -8.56 13.19
CA ALA A 67 6.27 -9.53 13.23
C ALA A 67 6.57 -10.15 11.86
N SER A 68 5.61 -10.21 10.96
CA SER A 68 5.76 -10.74 9.61
C SER A 68 6.36 -9.74 8.62
N LEU A 69 6.41 -8.46 8.96
CA LEU A 69 6.88 -7.40 8.05
C LEU A 69 8.40 -7.25 8.14
N PRO A 70 9.11 -7.27 7.00
CA PRO A 70 10.54 -7.06 6.99
C PRO A 70 10.90 -5.60 7.29
N THR A 71 12.06 -5.42 7.95
CA THR A 71 12.63 -4.09 8.23
C THR A 71 13.79 -3.75 7.28
N ASP A 72 14.21 -4.71 6.45
CA ASP A 72 15.39 -4.63 5.59
C ASP A 72 15.06 -4.42 4.11
N LYS A 73 13.78 -4.27 3.77
CA LYS A 73 13.35 -3.98 2.40
C LYS A 73 12.09 -3.11 2.40
N PRO A 74 11.81 -2.42 1.28
CA PRO A 74 10.64 -1.56 1.18
C PRO A 74 9.32 -2.31 1.29
N LEU A 75 8.35 -1.64 1.90
CA LEU A 75 6.94 -2.04 1.91
C LEU A 75 6.17 -1.06 1.03
N VAL A 76 5.38 -1.58 0.09
CA VAL A 76 4.44 -0.76 -0.68
C VAL A 76 3.03 -1.16 -0.28
N LEU A 77 2.23 -0.19 0.11
CA LEU A 77 0.87 -0.41 0.58
C LEU A 77 -0.13 0.14 -0.43
N ALA A 78 -1.09 -0.68 -0.81
CA ALA A 78 -2.18 -0.30 -1.69
C ALA A 78 -3.52 -0.47 -0.98
N CYS A 79 -4.43 0.48 -1.20
CA CYS A 79 -5.81 0.38 -0.74
C CYS A 79 -6.76 0.73 -1.90
N TYR A 80 -8.01 1.09 -1.63
CA TYR A 80 -8.96 1.40 -2.70
C TYR A 80 -8.55 2.62 -3.52
N VAL A 81 -8.23 3.74 -2.83
CA VAL A 81 -7.96 5.05 -3.47
C VAL A 81 -6.75 5.78 -2.86
N GLY A 82 -6.01 5.14 -1.99
CA GLY A 82 -4.78 5.68 -1.40
C GLY A 82 -4.93 6.30 -0.01
N HIS A 83 -6.12 6.49 0.51
CA HIS A 83 -6.32 7.20 1.78
C HIS A 83 -5.88 6.37 3.00
N THR A 84 -6.36 5.14 3.14
CA THR A 84 -5.95 4.28 4.27
C THR A 84 -4.50 3.83 4.15
N ALA A 85 -4.00 3.62 2.94
CA ALA A 85 -2.59 3.30 2.72
C ALA A 85 -1.68 4.43 3.21
N SER A 86 -2.02 5.68 2.92
CA SER A 86 -1.24 6.83 3.37
C SER A 86 -1.21 6.94 4.90
N GLN A 87 -2.34 6.69 5.57
CA GLN A 87 -2.38 6.67 7.03
C GLN A 87 -1.51 5.54 7.61
N ALA A 88 -1.61 4.34 7.07
CA ALA A 88 -0.82 3.19 7.52
C ALA A 88 0.68 3.43 7.30
N VAL A 89 1.06 4.01 6.17
CA VAL A 89 2.46 4.36 5.87
C VAL A 89 3.02 5.31 6.92
N ALA A 90 2.27 6.34 7.33
CA ALA A 90 2.72 7.27 8.34
C ALA A 90 3.06 6.56 9.67
N TYR A 91 2.19 5.64 10.12
CA TYR A 91 2.42 4.88 11.35
C TYR A 91 3.59 3.90 11.22
N LEU A 92 3.68 3.18 10.10
CA LEU A 92 4.78 2.24 9.86
C LEU A 92 6.13 2.95 9.83
N ARG A 93 6.21 4.11 9.23
CA ARG A 93 7.45 4.88 9.19
C ARG A 93 7.89 5.34 10.59
N LEU A 94 6.95 5.70 11.45
CA LEU A 94 7.26 6.01 12.86
C LEU A 94 7.84 4.80 13.59
N LEU A 95 7.46 3.58 13.20
CA LEU A 95 7.99 2.34 13.76
C LEU A 95 9.32 1.90 13.11
N GLY A 96 9.83 2.64 12.12
CA GLY A 96 11.11 2.35 11.46
C GLY A 96 11.03 1.52 10.19
N TYR A 97 9.84 1.23 9.67
CA TYR A 97 9.69 0.54 8.37
C TYR A 97 9.88 1.51 7.21
N ASP A 98 10.49 1.02 6.13
CA ASP A 98 10.58 1.75 4.87
C ASP A 98 9.30 1.54 4.07
N ALA A 99 8.24 2.25 4.45
CA ALA A 99 6.92 2.11 3.87
C ALA A 99 6.60 3.23 2.88
N LYS A 100 5.95 2.87 1.79
CA LYS A 100 5.47 3.79 0.76
C LYS A 100 4.04 3.43 0.38
N ALA A 101 3.24 4.44 0.02
CA ALA A 101 1.87 4.24 -0.45
C ALA A 101 1.83 4.23 -1.97
N LEU A 102 1.11 3.28 -2.54
CA LEU A 102 0.78 3.30 -3.97
C LEU A 102 -0.25 4.40 -4.20
N LYS A 103 0.15 5.44 -4.92
CA LYS A 103 -0.67 6.64 -5.13
C LYS A 103 -1.97 6.28 -5.84
N TYR A 104 -3.10 6.69 -5.27
CA TYR A 104 -4.46 6.35 -5.71
C TYR A 104 -4.79 4.84 -5.68
N GLY A 105 -3.91 4.01 -5.19
CA GLY A 105 -4.14 2.61 -4.87
C GLY A 105 -4.61 1.74 -6.03
N TYR A 106 -5.50 0.80 -5.73
CA TYR A 106 -6.12 -0.06 -6.72
C TYR A 106 -6.94 0.74 -7.74
N GLY A 107 -7.47 1.89 -7.33
CA GLY A 107 -8.12 2.83 -8.23
C GLY A 107 -9.61 2.64 -8.38
N VAL A 108 -10.21 1.84 -7.53
CA VAL A 108 -11.66 1.62 -7.51
C VAL A 108 -12.18 2.00 -6.14
N SER A 109 -12.95 3.08 -6.10
CA SER A 109 -13.57 3.55 -4.86
C SER A 109 -14.62 2.54 -4.37
N PRO A 110 -14.69 2.28 -3.05
CA PRO A 110 -15.82 1.54 -2.48
C PRO A 110 -17.13 2.34 -2.52
N VAL A 111 -17.04 3.63 -2.81
CA VAL A 111 -18.21 4.51 -3.00
C VAL A 111 -18.47 4.65 -4.49
N ALA A 112 -19.64 4.21 -4.95
CA ALA A 112 -20.01 4.24 -6.36
C ALA A 112 -19.92 5.64 -6.96
N GLY A 113 -19.37 5.75 -8.17
CA GLY A 113 -19.32 6.98 -8.95
C GLY A 113 -18.16 7.91 -8.61
N VAL A 114 -17.26 7.57 -7.69
CA VAL A 114 -16.07 8.38 -7.41
C VAL A 114 -14.92 7.92 -8.30
N PRO A 115 -14.49 8.73 -9.27
CA PRO A 115 -13.35 8.40 -10.12
C PRO A 115 -12.03 8.64 -9.40
N VAL A 116 -11.05 7.77 -9.64
CA VAL A 116 -9.68 7.91 -9.13
C VAL A 116 -8.68 7.42 -10.17
N CYS A 117 -7.45 7.88 -10.09
CA CYS A 117 -6.40 7.62 -11.07
C CYS A 117 -5.44 6.50 -10.63
N GLY A 118 -5.98 5.40 -10.09
CA GLY A 118 -5.18 4.28 -9.59
C GLY A 118 -4.86 3.22 -10.63
N TRP A 119 -4.56 2.00 -10.14
CA TRP A 119 -4.08 0.87 -10.95
C TRP A 119 -5.06 0.48 -12.06
N ILE A 120 -6.32 0.25 -11.73
CA ILE A 120 -7.34 -0.18 -12.70
C ILE A 120 -7.59 0.86 -13.79
N PRO A 121 -7.81 2.15 -13.48
CA PRO A 121 -8.00 3.16 -14.53
C PRO A 121 -6.80 3.35 -15.47
N HIS A 122 -5.59 2.97 -15.04
CA HIS A 122 -4.42 2.95 -15.92
C HIS A 122 -4.40 1.76 -16.87
N GLY A 123 -5.32 0.80 -16.73
CA GLY A 123 -5.37 -0.39 -17.56
C GLY A 123 -4.33 -1.45 -17.23
N PHE A 124 -3.71 -1.40 -16.06
CA PHE A 124 -2.71 -2.38 -15.67
C PHE A 124 -3.36 -3.69 -15.23
N PRO A 125 -2.65 -4.83 -15.41
CA PRO A 125 -3.25 -6.14 -15.21
C PRO A 125 -3.46 -6.50 -13.73
N VAL A 126 -4.47 -7.33 -13.48
CA VAL A 126 -4.77 -7.88 -12.17
C VAL A 126 -4.86 -9.40 -12.24
N VAL A 127 -4.70 -10.03 -11.07
CA VAL A 127 -4.92 -11.46 -10.88
C VAL A 127 -6.05 -11.66 -9.88
N THR A 128 -6.65 -12.85 -9.89
CA THR A 128 -7.73 -13.21 -8.98
C THR A 128 -7.30 -14.34 -8.07
N SER A 129 -7.91 -14.43 -6.90
CA SER A 129 -7.73 -15.56 -5.99
C SER A 129 -9.07 -16.25 -5.76
N LYS A 130 -9.00 -17.59 -5.52
CA LYS A 130 -10.17 -18.31 -5.06
C LYS A 130 -10.37 -18.04 -3.58
N ILE A 131 -11.62 -17.75 -3.19
CA ILE A 131 -12.04 -17.78 -1.80
C ILE A 131 -12.53 -19.20 -1.52
N ASN A 132 -11.86 -19.89 -0.61
CA ASN A 132 -12.32 -21.17 -0.11
C ASN A 132 -13.28 -20.97 1.06
#